data_e28effe9cdc3b1a21b76ec206ac31d95
#
_entry.id   e28effe9cdc3b1a21b76ec206ac31d95
#
_cell.length_a   1.000
_cell.length_b   1.000
_cell.length_c   1.000
_cell.angle_alpha   90.00
_cell.angle_beta   90.00
_cell.angle_gamma   90.00
#
_symmetry.space_group_name_H-M   'P 1'
#
loop_
_entity.id
_entity.type
_entity.pdbx_description
1 polymer ?
#
loop_
_entity_poly.entity_id
_entity_poly.type
_entity_poly.pdbx_seq_one_letter_code
_entity_poly.pdbx_strand_id
1 'polypeptide(L)'
;AQAYVGNGAVVNAGNVTMEAEDESDIEALAAGVEASVGGAAGASVAIVNKTNDVRAFVADGAKVTADSFEGSAKDDVSVDVQAIAGAAGVVSGEGAYAESSIVSKLKSYVGDAVFKLAEGFRMFTSGSSHGNAGALGVNAGVLSVGASVAKSDIDLDNQAVVDGSAEIAAADVYVGAGQLKADAVTDSLAAAGALIGGNGAQSSAGVGGKVLAKVEDGAKFTGAGNVEILSMSNSGQAAVSSAYRGGILAAGATLADAAGHLDTITEIGAIDLTADKLTAKAEATDILYAETVSGSGGVISGAAAISDTKNDAETKVTIGTDGKDGHFDLEALEVLASRSVKQNGTADSVNASVVGASGARVDNASNAVTAVDIKGNAEFAVNDVNVKAINTYDKNGKFAYNGSGWSESGVDHNI
;
A
#
# COMPACT_ATOMS: atom_id res chain seq x y z
N ALA A 1 -7.55 -18.51 -2.22
CA ALA A 1 -6.84 -19.79 -2.15
C ALA A 1 -6.69 -20.24 -0.70
N GLN A 2 -6.62 -21.58 -0.45
CA GLN A 2 -6.42 -22.11 0.90
C GLN A 2 -5.55 -23.36 0.86
N ALA A 3 -4.58 -23.44 1.79
CA ALA A 3 -3.82 -24.64 2.11
C ALA A 3 -3.84 -24.85 3.63
N TYR A 4 -4.13 -26.06 4.11
CA TYR A 4 -4.24 -26.26 5.55
C TYR A 4 -3.96 -27.68 6.03
N VAL A 5 -3.50 -27.79 7.28
CA VAL A 5 -3.52 -29.01 8.08
C VAL A 5 -4.78 -28.96 8.95
N GLY A 6 -5.66 -29.95 8.77
CA GLY A 6 -6.98 -29.96 9.41
C GLY A 6 -6.93 -30.18 10.93
N ASN A 7 -8.06 -29.92 11.59
CA ASN A 7 -8.23 -30.07 13.03
C ASN A 7 -7.93 -31.54 13.47
N GLY A 8 -7.09 -31.67 14.51
CA GLY A 8 -6.69 -32.97 15.07
C GLY A 8 -5.84 -33.85 14.15
N ALA A 9 -5.41 -33.35 13.00
CA ALA A 9 -4.57 -34.09 12.08
C ALA A 9 -3.21 -34.44 12.68
N VAL A 10 -2.68 -35.62 12.33
CA VAL A 10 -1.33 -36.04 12.73
C VAL A 10 -0.49 -36.20 11.47
N VAL A 11 0.55 -35.40 11.35
CA VAL A 11 1.50 -35.40 10.22
C VAL A 11 2.86 -35.85 10.71
N ASN A 12 3.41 -36.89 10.06
CA ASN A 12 4.78 -37.36 10.29
C ASN A 12 5.50 -37.38 8.93
N ALA A 13 6.49 -36.54 8.72
CA ALA A 13 7.17 -36.37 7.45
C ALA A 13 8.63 -35.95 7.64
N GLY A 14 9.46 -35.97 6.60
CA GLY A 14 10.77 -35.29 6.60
C GLY A 14 10.54 -33.78 6.62
N ASN A 15 10.09 -33.22 5.50
CA ASN A 15 9.74 -31.80 5.44
C ASN A 15 8.24 -31.62 5.16
N VAL A 16 7.66 -30.58 5.74
CA VAL A 16 6.26 -30.18 5.48
C VAL A 16 6.27 -28.78 4.88
N THR A 17 5.77 -28.66 3.65
CA THR A 17 5.55 -27.37 3.00
C THR A 17 4.05 -27.21 2.72
N MET A 18 3.51 -26.08 3.10
CA MET A 18 2.12 -25.70 2.91
C MET A 18 2.06 -24.31 2.29
N GLU A 19 1.56 -24.22 1.07
CA GLU A 19 1.51 -22.95 0.33
C GLU A 19 0.11 -22.70 -0.23
N ALA A 20 -0.41 -21.51 0.00
CA ALA A 20 -1.58 -20.97 -0.65
C ALA A 20 -1.18 -19.72 -1.44
N GLU A 21 -1.55 -19.66 -2.71
CA GLU A 21 -1.15 -18.58 -3.62
C GLU A 21 -2.33 -18.10 -4.46
N ASP A 22 -2.40 -16.79 -4.70
CA ASP A 22 -3.27 -16.13 -5.68
C ASP A 22 -2.42 -15.24 -6.57
N GLU A 23 -2.45 -15.50 -7.88
CA GLU A 23 -1.81 -14.65 -8.89
C GLU A 23 -2.91 -14.13 -9.81
N SER A 24 -2.97 -12.81 -10.02
CA SER A 24 -4.03 -12.18 -10.78
C SER A 24 -3.51 -10.96 -11.53
N ASP A 25 -3.71 -10.98 -12.85
CA ASP A 25 -3.44 -9.85 -13.74
C ASP A 25 -4.72 -9.47 -14.47
N ILE A 26 -5.21 -8.24 -14.24
CA ILE A 26 -6.51 -7.77 -14.72
C ILE A 26 -6.33 -6.44 -15.46
N GLU A 27 -6.71 -6.44 -16.72
CA GLU A 27 -6.75 -5.23 -17.54
C GLU A 27 -8.18 -4.87 -17.93
N ALA A 28 -8.54 -3.58 -17.85
CA ALA A 28 -9.84 -3.06 -18.29
C ALA A 28 -9.67 -1.76 -19.07
N LEU A 29 -10.21 -1.72 -20.27
CA LEU A 29 -10.23 -0.54 -21.13
C LEU A 29 -11.65 -0.20 -21.53
N ALA A 30 -12.07 1.03 -21.25
CA ALA A 30 -13.30 1.62 -21.79
C ALA A 30 -12.98 2.83 -22.65
N ALA A 31 -13.57 2.91 -23.86
CA ALA A 31 -13.36 4.04 -24.75
C ALA A 31 -14.70 4.49 -25.38
N GLY A 32 -14.95 5.81 -25.35
CA GLY A 32 -16.15 6.42 -25.95
C GLY A 32 -15.77 7.74 -26.62
N VAL A 33 -15.91 7.80 -27.97
CA VAL A 33 -15.63 9.00 -28.76
C VAL A 33 -16.81 9.33 -29.64
N GLU A 34 -17.25 10.59 -29.62
CA GLU A 34 -18.36 11.10 -30.47
C GLU A 34 -17.96 12.37 -31.19
N ALA A 35 -18.39 12.49 -32.44
CA ALA A 35 -18.25 13.70 -33.22
C ALA A 35 -19.55 14.01 -33.96
N SER A 36 -20.05 15.24 -33.83
CA SER A 36 -21.29 15.68 -34.51
C SER A 36 -21.24 17.16 -34.91
N VAL A 37 -22.00 17.56 -35.92
CA VAL A 37 -22.07 18.96 -36.37
C VAL A 37 -22.79 19.85 -35.34
N GLY A 38 -23.64 19.28 -34.50
CA GLY A 38 -24.39 19.99 -33.46
C GLY A 38 -23.82 19.79 -32.07
N GLY A 39 -24.44 18.91 -31.30
CA GLY A 39 -24.00 18.54 -29.95
C GLY A 39 -23.35 17.16 -29.94
N ALA A 40 -22.25 17.00 -29.22
CA ALA A 40 -21.58 15.72 -29.01
C ALA A 40 -21.34 15.49 -27.50
N ALA A 41 -21.52 14.26 -27.01
CA ALA A 41 -21.23 13.88 -25.65
C ALA A 41 -20.53 12.51 -25.59
N GLY A 42 -19.26 12.49 -25.19
CA GLY A 42 -18.48 11.25 -25.00
C GLY A 42 -18.35 10.92 -23.53
N ALA A 43 -18.65 9.69 -23.14
CA ALA A 43 -18.43 9.23 -21.77
C ALA A 43 -17.77 7.86 -21.78
N SER A 44 -16.87 7.64 -20.84
CA SER A 44 -16.19 6.37 -20.64
C SER A 44 -15.99 6.08 -19.15
N VAL A 45 -16.37 4.89 -18.72
CA VAL A 45 -16.23 4.45 -17.34
C VAL A 45 -15.62 3.05 -17.33
N ALA A 46 -14.50 2.89 -16.66
CA ALA A 46 -13.84 1.62 -16.41
C ALA A 46 -13.62 1.45 -14.91
N ILE A 47 -14.13 0.36 -14.33
CA ILE A 47 -14.00 0.07 -12.89
C ILE A 47 -13.62 -1.39 -12.73
N VAL A 48 -12.58 -1.65 -11.95
CA VAL A 48 -12.18 -2.98 -11.53
C VAL A 48 -12.10 -3.03 -10.01
N ASN A 49 -12.83 -3.98 -9.43
CA ASN A 49 -12.76 -4.31 -8.02
C ASN A 49 -12.23 -5.73 -7.87
N LYS A 50 -11.02 -5.89 -7.36
CA LYS A 50 -10.41 -7.20 -7.05
C LYS A 50 -10.42 -7.41 -5.55
N THR A 51 -10.97 -8.54 -5.13
CA THR A 51 -10.86 -9.00 -3.74
C THR A 51 -10.27 -10.39 -3.73
N ASN A 52 -9.22 -10.62 -2.95
CA ASN A 52 -8.63 -11.92 -2.71
C ASN A 52 -8.59 -12.25 -1.21
N ASP A 53 -8.65 -13.54 -0.91
CA ASP A 53 -8.53 -14.11 0.43
C ASP A 53 -7.68 -15.38 0.30
N VAL A 54 -6.45 -15.30 0.79
CA VAL A 54 -5.44 -16.37 0.70
C VAL A 54 -5.04 -16.79 2.10
N ARG A 55 -5.17 -18.08 2.39
CA ARG A 55 -4.95 -18.60 3.75
C ARG A 55 -4.09 -19.85 3.74
N ALA A 56 -3.04 -19.85 4.58
CA ALA A 56 -2.28 -21.05 4.92
C ALA A 56 -2.37 -21.25 6.43
N PHE A 57 -2.94 -22.38 6.89
CA PHE A 57 -3.13 -22.53 8.33
C PHE A 57 -3.03 -23.97 8.84
N VAL A 58 -2.57 -24.08 10.07
CA VAL A 58 -2.63 -25.31 10.86
C VAL A 58 -3.72 -25.14 11.91
N ALA A 59 -4.74 -25.99 11.83
CA ALA A 59 -5.92 -25.93 12.71
C ALA A 59 -5.64 -26.54 14.09
N ASP A 60 -6.56 -26.29 15.02
CA ASP A 60 -6.47 -26.72 16.40
C ASP A 60 -6.35 -28.25 16.56
N GLY A 61 -5.60 -28.69 17.56
CA GLY A 61 -5.36 -30.07 17.89
C GLY A 61 -4.44 -30.82 16.92
N ALA A 62 -3.94 -30.15 15.88
CA ALA A 62 -3.01 -30.76 14.94
C ALA A 62 -1.65 -31.07 15.59
N LYS A 63 -1.01 -32.16 15.14
CA LYS A 63 0.32 -32.57 15.61
C LYS A 63 1.21 -32.79 14.38
N VAL A 64 2.30 -32.05 14.31
CA VAL A 64 3.27 -32.12 13.22
C VAL A 64 4.62 -32.57 13.78
N THR A 65 5.14 -33.68 13.24
CA THR A 65 6.50 -34.17 13.54
C THR A 65 7.25 -34.23 12.22
N ALA A 66 8.30 -33.44 12.09
CA ALA A 66 9.06 -33.33 10.85
C ALA A 66 10.50 -32.85 11.08
N ASP A 67 11.33 -32.85 10.06
CA ASP A 67 12.62 -32.16 10.12
C ASP A 67 12.38 -30.64 10.07
N SER A 68 11.56 -30.17 9.12
CA SER A 68 11.18 -28.75 9.02
C SER A 68 9.71 -28.57 8.67
N PHE A 69 9.17 -27.38 9.00
CA PHE A 69 7.84 -26.95 8.60
C PHE A 69 7.90 -25.54 7.99
N GLU A 70 7.26 -25.39 6.82
CA GLU A 70 7.04 -24.09 6.19
C GLU A 70 5.57 -23.93 5.78
N GLY A 71 4.91 -22.87 6.29
CA GLY A 71 3.57 -22.46 5.90
C GLY A 71 3.57 -21.05 5.34
N SER A 72 2.99 -20.86 4.14
CA SER A 72 2.96 -19.54 3.51
C SER A 72 1.65 -19.24 2.79
N ALA A 73 1.18 -17.98 2.93
CA ALA A 73 0.13 -17.42 2.10
C ALA A 73 0.73 -16.28 1.27
N LYS A 74 0.52 -16.35 -0.06
CA LYS A 74 1.12 -15.42 -1.01
C LYS A 74 0.09 -14.86 -1.95
N ASP A 75 0.24 -13.58 -2.34
CA ASP A 75 -0.47 -13.03 -3.50
C ASP A 75 0.45 -12.18 -4.38
N ASP A 76 0.11 -12.14 -5.67
CA ASP A 76 0.63 -11.20 -6.64
C ASP A 76 -0.52 -10.69 -7.50
N VAL A 77 -0.93 -9.44 -7.28
CA VAL A 77 -2.13 -8.85 -7.89
C VAL A 77 -1.76 -7.61 -8.66
N SER A 78 -2.07 -7.60 -9.96
CA SER A 78 -1.95 -6.43 -10.84
C SER A 78 -3.31 -6.09 -11.44
N VAL A 79 -3.69 -4.81 -11.36
CA VAL A 79 -4.92 -4.26 -11.94
C VAL A 79 -4.59 -3.00 -12.72
N ASP A 80 -4.83 -3.01 -14.03
CA ASP A 80 -4.68 -1.86 -14.92
C ASP A 80 -6.05 -1.46 -15.50
N VAL A 81 -6.46 -0.21 -15.26
CA VAL A 81 -7.77 0.30 -15.67
C VAL A 81 -7.62 1.58 -16.45
N GLN A 82 -8.17 1.63 -17.66
CA GLN A 82 -8.11 2.80 -18.51
C GLN A 82 -9.49 3.23 -19.01
N ALA A 83 -9.79 4.53 -18.93
CA ALA A 83 -10.98 5.14 -19.49
C ALA A 83 -10.60 6.28 -20.44
N ILE A 84 -11.10 6.22 -21.68
CA ILE A 84 -10.83 7.21 -22.71
C ILE A 84 -12.16 7.79 -23.22
N ALA A 85 -12.36 9.10 -23.08
CA ALA A 85 -13.54 9.79 -23.58
C ALA A 85 -13.16 10.91 -24.56
N GLY A 86 -13.96 11.10 -25.59
CA GLY A 86 -13.77 12.18 -26.55
C GLY A 86 -15.10 12.74 -27.07
N ALA A 87 -15.15 14.07 -27.26
CA ALA A 87 -16.30 14.72 -27.86
C ALA A 87 -15.90 15.89 -28.79
N ALA A 88 -16.50 15.98 -29.98
CA ALA A 88 -16.30 17.09 -30.89
C ALA A 88 -17.60 17.57 -31.49
N GLY A 89 -17.93 18.86 -31.33
CA GLY A 89 -19.21 19.44 -31.84
C GLY A 89 -19.31 20.94 -31.55
N VAL A 90 -20.39 21.60 -32.00
CA VAL A 90 -20.64 23.00 -31.60
C VAL A 90 -20.80 23.12 -30.11
N VAL A 91 -21.53 22.19 -29.50
CA VAL A 91 -21.58 21.98 -28.04
C VAL A 91 -21.00 20.61 -27.76
N SER A 92 -19.94 20.51 -26.97
CA SER A 92 -19.31 19.23 -26.67
C SER A 92 -19.16 19.03 -25.17
N GLY A 93 -19.34 17.78 -24.71
CA GLY A 93 -19.10 17.36 -23.32
C GLY A 93 -18.39 16.02 -23.31
N GLU A 94 -17.43 15.84 -22.37
CA GLU A 94 -16.77 14.56 -22.19
C GLU A 94 -16.64 14.23 -20.70
N GLY A 95 -16.56 12.91 -20.40
CA GLY A 95 -16.27 12.41 -19.06
C GLY A 95 -15.52 11.09 -19.11
N ALA A 96 -14.32 11.04 -18.54
CA ALA A 96 -13.57 9.80 -18.37
C ALA A 96 -13.44 9.48 -16.88
N TYR A 97 -13.77 8.24 -16.50
CA TYR A 97 -13.63 7.74 -15.13
C TYR A 97 -12.97 6.37 -15.12
N ALA A 98 -11.82 6.24 -14.47
CA ALA A 98 -11.11 4.98 -14.26
C ALA A 98 -10.95 4.73 -12.77
N GLU A 99 -11.28 3.50 -12.30
CA GLU A 99 -11.10 3.11 -10.91
C GLU A 99 -10.54 1.70 -10.81
N SER A 100 -9.42 1.56 -10.08
CA SER A 100 -8.82 0.31 -9.64
C SER A 100 -8.97 0.19 -8.13
N SER A 101 -9.61 -0.87 -7.63
CA SER A 101 -9.73 -1.14 -6.21
C SER A 101 -9.27 -2.57 -5.91
N ILE A 102 -8.26 -2.70 -5.05
CA ILE A 102 -7.70 -3.98 -4.62
C ILE A 102 -7.92 -4.13 -3.12
N VAL A 103 -8.58 -5.21 -2.71
CA VAL A 103 -8.68 -5.63 -1.31
C VAL A 103 -7.99 -6.97 -1.17
N SER A 104 -6.82 -7.00 -0.54
CA SER A 104 -6.03 -8.21 -0.33
C SER A 104 -6.05 -8.64 1.13
N LYS A 105 -6.42 -9.92 1.36
CA LYS A 105 -6.40 -10.56 2.67
C LYS A 105 -5.50 -11.78 2.62
N LEU A 106 -4.33 -11.66 3.26
CA LEU A 106 -3.37 -12.74 3.41
C LEU A 106 -3.32 -13.17 4.86
N LYS A 107 -3.49 -14.46 5.12
CA LYS A 107 -3.40 -14.97 6.48
C LYS A 107 -2.61 -16.27 6.53
N SER A 108 -1.49 -16.27 7.24
CA SER A 108 -0.80 -17.45 7.73
C SER A 108 -1.08 -17.61 9.22
N TYR A 109 -1.60 -18.77 9.63
CA TYR A 109 -2.09 -18.94 11.00
C TYR A 109 -1.75 -20.33 11.56
N VAL A 110 -1.32 -20.36 12.82
CA VAL A 110 -1.20 -21.57 13.62
C VAL A 110 -2.17 -21.48 14.79
N GLY A 111 -3.10 -22.44 14.88
CA GLY A 111 -4.01 -22.59 16.01
C GLY A 111 -3.37 -23.32 17.20
N ASP A 112 -4.19 -23.90 18.08
CA ASP A 112 -3.76 -24.78 19.17
C ASP A 112 -3.16 -26.08 18.58
N ALA A 113 -1.88 -26.05 18.22
CA ALA A 113 -1.19 -27.12 17.54
C ALA A 113 0.19 -27.41 18.15
N VAL A 114 0.65 -28.67 18.01
CA VAL A 114 1.94 -29.10 18.55
C VAL A 114 2.89 -29.45 17.41
N PHE A 115 4.05 -28.79 17.38
CA PHE A 115 5.12 -29.05 16.43
C PHE A 115 6.33 -29.65 17.14
N LYS A 116 6.88 -30.72 16.58
CA LYS A 116 8.15 -31.33 16.98
C LYS A 116 9.04 -31.39 15.75
N LEU A 117 9.94 -30.41 15.61
CA LEU A 117 10.79 -30.22 14.45
C LEU A 117 12.26 -30.37 14.84
N ALA A 118 13.04 -31.06 13.99
CA ALA A 118 14.47 -31.21 14.20
C ALA A 118 15.25 -29.94 13.80
N GLU A 119 14.73 -29.19 12.82
CA GLU A 119 15.34 -28.00 12.26
C GLU A 119 14.49 -26.75 12.52
N GLY A 120 13.80 -26.24 11.50
CA GLY A 120 13.16 -24.94 11.54
C GLY A 120 11.65 -24.95 11.39
N PHE A 121 11.00 -23.98 12.04
CA PHE A 121 9.62 -23.60 11.86
C PHE A 121 9.55 -22.26 11.13
N ARG A 122 8.82 -22.19 10.02
CA ARG A 122 8.57 -20.97 9.28
C ARG A 122 7.08 -20.79 8.98
N MET A 123 6.51 -19.66 9.34
CA MET A 123 5.13 -19.28 9.03
C MET A 123 5.12 -17.83 8.56
N PHE A 124 4.71 -17.59 7.30
CA PHE A 124 4.78 -16.23 6.79
C PHE A 124 3.72 -15.92 5.73
N THR A 125 3.52 -14.62 5.53
CA THR A 125 2.77 -14.07 4.39
C THR A 125 3.68 -13.23 3.51
N SER A 126 3.37 -13.18 2.20
CA SER A 126 4.11 -12.36 1.24
C SER A 126 3.15 -11.81 0.19
N GLY A 127 2.91 -10.50 0.20
CA GLY A 127 2.01 -9.82 -0.71
C GLY A 127 2.72 -8.90 -1.70
N SER A 128 2.16 -8.82 -2.91
CA SER A 128 2.49 -7.84 -3.94
C SER A 128 1.17 -7.37 -4.57
N SER A 129 0.90 -6.05 -4.54
CA SER A 129 -0.32 -5.48 -5.08
C SER A 129 0.01 -4.24 -5.90
N HIS A 130 -0.48 -4.20 -7.14
CA HIS A 130 -0.29 -3.06 -8.03
C HIS A 130 -1.63 -2.65 -8.63
N GLY A 131 -2.06 -1.42 -8.36
CA GLY A 131 -3.27 -0.82 -8.92
C GLY A 131 -2.92 0.39 -9.77
N ASN A 132 -3.30 0.39 -11.04
CA ASN A 132 -3.14 1.51 -11.94
C ASN A 132 -4.50 1.95 -12.50
N ALA A 133 -4.77 3.26 -12.50
CA ALA A 133 -5.96 3.83 -13.11
C ALA A 133 -5.61 5.05 -13.96
N GLY A 134 -5.99 5.02 -15.23
CA GLY A 134 -5.76 6.09 -16.21
C GLY A 134 -7.07 6.65 -16.79
N ALA A 135 -7.28 7.97 -16.72
CA ALA A 135 -8.46 8.63 -17.30
C ALA A 135 -8.04 9.74 -18.29
N LEU A 136 -8.43 9.60 -19.56
CA LEU A 136 -8.16 10.56 -20.62
C LEU A 136 -9.43 11.13 -21.20
N GLY A 137 -9.61 12.45 -21.11
CA GLY A 137 -10.70 13.17 -21.73
C GLY A 137 -10.24 14.25 -22.70
N VAL A 138 -10.79 14.27 -23.90
CA VAL A 138 -10.49 15.29 -24.92
C VAL A 138 -11.77 15.82 -25.53
N ASN A 139 -11.96 17.14 -25.54
CA ASN A 139 -13.08 17.75 -26.19
C ASN A 139 -12.73 18.96 -27.06
N ALA A 140 -13.56 19.22 -28.07
CA ALA A 140 -13.41 20.35 -28.98
C ALA A 140 -14.77 20.92 -29.44
N GLY A 141 -14.92 22.26 -29.42
CA GLY A 141 -16.18 22.87 -29.81
C GLY A 141 -16.20 24.38 -29.71
N VAL A 142 -17.40 24.97 -29.90
CA VAL A 142 -17.64 26.38 -29.57
C VAL A 142 -17.87 26.52 -28.07
N LEU A 143 -18.66 25.62 -27.50
CA LEU A 143 -18.87 25.46 -26.07
C LEU A 143 -18.45 24.04 -25.68
N SER A 144 -17.50 23.91 -24.76
CA SER A 144 -17.05 22.59 -24.31
C SER A 144 -16.83 22.50 -22.80
N VAL A 145 -17.24 21.36 -22.21
CA VAL A 145 -17.03 21.05 -20.78
C VAL A 145 -16.60 19.60 -20.65
N GLY A 146 -15.56 19.34 -19.81
CA GLY A 146 -15.08 17.99 -19.59
C GLY A 146 -14.47 17.74 -18.22
N ALA A 147 -14.44 16.46 -17.82
CA ALA A 147 -13.77 16.02 -16.62
C ALA A 147 -13.14 14.63 -16.77
N SER A 148 -11.93 14.46 -16.27
CA SER A 148 -11.24 13.17 -16.19
C SER A 148 -10.92 12.85 -14.73
N VAL A 149 -11.29 11.65 -14.29
CA VAL A 149 -11.05 11.20 -12.90
C VAL A 149 -10.41 9.82 -12.91
N ALA A 150 -9.26 9.70 -12.28
CA ALA A 150 -8.56 8.44 -12.05
C ALA A 150 -8.44 8.17 -10.56
N LYS A 151 -8.74 6.93 -10.14
CA LYS A 151 -8.70 6.51 -8.75
C LYS A 151 -8.08 5.12 -8.63
N SER A 152 -7.12 4.95 -7.69
CA SER A 152 -6.54 3.65 -7.35
C SER A 152 -6.43 3.52 -5.84
N ASP A 153 -7.13 2.53 -5.27
CA ASP A 153 -7.11 2.22 -3.84
C ASP A 153 -6.67 0.78 -3.60
N ILE A 154 -5.76 0.58 -2.66
CA ILE A 154 -5.30 -0.73 -2.18
C ILE A 154 -5.53 -0.81 -0.68
N ASP A 155 -6.31 -1.80 -0.23
CA ASP A 155 -6.58 -2.09 1.19
C ASP A 155 -6.07 -3.49 1.54
N LEU A 156 -5.17 -3.57 2.54
CA LEU A 156 -4.40 -4.75 2.88
C LEU A 156 -4.71 -5.24 4.29
N ASP A 157 -4.99 -6.55 4.44
CA ASP A 157 -5.03 -7.24 5.72
C ASP A 157 -4.09 -8.46 5.66
N ASN A 158 -2.80 -8.23 5.91
CA ASN A 158 -1.73 -9.20 5.79
C ASN A 158 -1.25 -9.63 7.18
N GLN A 159 -1.50 -10.88 7.57
CA GLN A 159 -1.28 -11.35 8.93
C GLN A 159 -0.55 -12.70 8.98
N ALA A 160 0.51 -12.78 9.80
CA ALA A 160 1.12 -14.02 10.25
C ALA A 160 0.92 -14.16 11.77
N VAL A 161 0.16 -15.18 12.22
CA VAL A 161 -0.27 -15.29 13.62
C VAL A 161 0.00 -16.68 14.18
N VAL A 162 0.60 -16.73 15.38
CA VAL A 162 0.73 -17.93 16.19
C VAL A 162 -0.17 -17.77 17.42
N ASP A 163 -1.13 -18.70 17.59
CA ASP A 163 -2.07 -18.72 18.71
C ASP A 163 -1.36 -18.98 20.04
N GLY A 164 -1.92 -18.49 21.14
CA GLY A 164 -1.38 -18.60 22.48
C GLY A 164 -1.31 -20.01 23.05
N SER A 165 -2.02 -20.98 22.45
CA SER A 165 -1.97 -22.39 22.86
C SER A 165 -1.01 -23.22 22.02
N ALA A 166 -0.36 -22.65 21.02
CA ALA A 166 0.59 -23.33 20.15
C ALA A 166 1.86 -23.75 20.91
N GLU A 167 2.32 -24.99 20.70
CA GLU A 167 3.59 -25.50 21.21
C GLU A 167 4.53 -25.82 20.04
N ILE A 168 5.62 -25.08 19.89
CA ILE A 168 6.57 -25.22 18.79
C ILE A 168 7.94 -25.57 19.35
N ALA A 169 8.36 -26.82 19.14
CA ALA A 169 9.72 -27.29 19.41
C ALA A 169 10.49 -27.30 18.08
N ALA A 170 11.47 -26.40 17.91
CA ALA A 170 12.28 -26.22 16.72
C ALA A 170 13.63 -25.57 17.05
N ALA A 171 14.66 -25.81 16.21
CA ALA A 171 15.96 -25.15 16.37
C ALA A 171 15.89 -23.66 16.03
N ASP A 172 15.13 -23.29 15.01
CA ASP A 172 14.88 -21.90 14.63
C ASP A 172 13.38 -21.67 14.39
N VAL A 173 12.89 -20.48 14.76
CA VAL A 173 11.49 -20.08 14.60
C VAL A 173 11.41 -18.78 13.82
N TYR A 174 10.63 -18.75 12.76
CA TYR A 174 10.35 -17.56 11.95
C TYR A 174 8.84 -17.34 11.79
N VAL A 175 8.35 -16.17 12.21
CA VAL A 175 6.99 -15.72 11.98
C VAL A 175 7.05 -14.36 11.27
N GLY A 176 6.56 -14.28 10.04
CA GLY A 176 6.74 -13.08 9.23
C GLY A 176 5.50 -12.63 8.47
N ALA A 177 5.19 -11.35 8.48
CA ALA A 177 4.22 -10.74 7.59
C ALA A 177 4.93 -9.75 6.67
N GLY A 178 4.86 -9.98 5.35
CA GLY A 178 5.54 -9.16 4.35
C GLY A 178 4.59 -8.61 3.30
N GLN A 179 4.60 -7.30 3.09
CA GLN A 179 4.06 -6.66 1.90
C GLN A 179 5.23 -6.12 1.09
N LEU A 180 5.67 -6.88 0.11
CA LEU A 180 6.87 -6.58 -0.68
C LEU A 180 6.66 -5.37 -1.59
N LYS A 181 5.42 -5.18 -2.04
CA LYS A 181 5.02 -4.09 -2.90
C LYS A 181 3.52 -3.79 -2.73
N ALA A 182 3.17 -2.51 -2.57
CA ALA A 182 1.80 -2.03 -2.60
C ALA A 182 1.77 -0.68 -3.32
N ASP A 183 1.61 -0.70 -4.64
CA ASP A 183 1.67 0.50 -5.47
C ASP A 183 0.30 0.88 -6.02
N ALA A 184 -0.23 2.02 -5.61
CA ALA A 184 -1.40 2.68 -6.19
C ALA A 184 -0.96 3.83 -7.09
N VAL A 185 -1.32 3.77 -8.37
CA VAL A 185 -0.90 4.75 -9.38
C VAL A 185 -2.11 5.29 -10.12
N THR A 186 -2.15 6.62 -10.30
CA THR A 186 -3.21 7.26 -11.05
C THR A 186 -2.70 8.35 -11.97
N ASP A 187 -3.24 8.40 -13.19
CA ASP A 187 -2.99 9.47 -14.15
C ASP A 187 -4.30 9.97 -14.76
N SER A 188 -4.57 11.25 -14.64
CA SER A 188 -5.73 11.88 -15.27
C SER A 188 -5.35 13.05 -16.16
N LEU A 189 -5.83 13.03 -17.40
CA LEU A 189 -5.62 14.09 -18.35
C LEU A 189 -6.95 14.58 -18.92
N ALA A 190 -7.20 15.89 -18.83
CA ALA A 190 -8.31 16.54 -19.50
C ALA A 190 -7.81 17.64 -20.44
N ALA A 191 -8.22 17.61 -21.71
CA ALA A 191 -7.85 18.61 -22.70
C ALA A 191 -9.08 19.19 -23.39
N ALA A 192 -9.15 20.52 -23.54
CA ALA A 192 -10.25 21.20 -24.20
C ALA A 192 -9.79 22.32 -25.14
N GLY A 193 -10.37 22.35 -26.37
CA GLY A 193 -10.22 23.44 -27.32
C GLY A 193 -11.59 24.03 -27.66
N ALA A 194 -11.93 25.24 -27.15
CA ALA A 194 -13.25 25.83 -27.37
C ALA A 194 -13.22 27.35 -27.29
N LEU A 195 -14.20 28.04 -27.87
CA LEU A 195 -14.34 29.48 -27.65
C LEU A 195 -14.71 29.77 -26.20
N ILE A 196 -15.59 28.96 -25.62
CA ILE A 196 -15.96 29.00 -24.21
C ILE A 196 -15.81 27.56 -23.66
N GLY A 197 -14.94 27.35 -22.71
CA GLY A 197 -14.67 26.00 -22.20
C GLY A 197 -14.22 25.92 -20.77
N GLY A 198 -14.51 24.75 -20.17
CA GLY A 198 -14.03 24.35 -18.86
C GLY A 198 -13.65 22.89 -18.84
N ASN A 199 -12.56 22.54 -18.18
CA ASN A 199 -12.25 21.16 -17.89
C ASN A 199 -11.52 21.00 -16.54
N GLY A 200 -11.58 19.81 -16.02
CA GLY A 200 -10.88 19.43 -14.79
C GLY A 200 -10.31 18.04 -14.88
N ALA A 201 -9.22 17.82 -14.14
CA ALA A 201 -8.66 16.50 -13.97
C ALA A 201 -8.43 16.22 -12.47
N GLN A 202 -8.71 14.99 -12.05
CA GLN A 202 -8.50 14.56 -10.68
C GLN A 202 -7.87 13.17 -10.65
N SER A 203 -6.81 13.03 -9.86
CA SER A 203 -6.15 11.75 -9.57
C SER A 203 -6.11 11.51 -8.07
N SER A 204 -6.42 10.29 -7.63
CA SER A 204 -6.34 9.90 -6.23
C SER A 204 -5.73 8.50 -6.10
N ALA A 205 -4.62 8.39 -5.38
CA ALA A 205 -3.92 7.14 -5.15
C ALA A 205 -3.80 6.86 -3.64
N GLY A 206 -4.34 5.73 -3.19
CA GLY A 206 -4.39 5.35 -1.78
C GLY A 206 -3.84 3.94 -1.52
N VAL A 207 -3.04 3.78 -0.47
CA VAL A 207 -2.65 2.48 0.08
C VAL A 207 -2.88 2.50 1.58
N GLY A 208 -3.65 1.52 2.07
CA GLY A 208 -3.95 1.41 3.47
C GLY A 208 -4.08 -0.01 3.98
N GLY A 209 -4.42 -0.14 5.27
CA GLY A 209 -4.61 -1.41 5.92
C GLY A 209 -3.52 -1.77 6.91
N LYS A 210 -3.18 -3.06 7.02
CA LYS A 210 -2.28 -3.56 8.05
C LYS A 210 -1.42 -4.74 7.59
N VAL A 211 -0.13 -4.72 8.00
CA VAL A 211 0.80 -5.85 7.95
C VAL A 211 1.17 -6.22 9.38
N LEU A 212 0.79 -7.42 9.84
CA LEU A 212 0.90 -7.84 11.23
C LEU A 212 1.61 -9.20 11.36
N ALA A 213 2.73 -9.23 12.07
CA ALA A 213 3.31 -10.45 12.61
C ALA A 213 2.99 -10.55 14.11
N LYS A 214 2.34 -11.64 14.54
CA LYS A 214 1.85 -11.75 15.91
C LYS A 214 2.12 -13.12 16.51
N VAL A 215 2.60 -13.12 17.76
CA VAL A 215 2.59 -14.27 18.66
C VAL A 215 1.70 -13.93 19.85
N GLU A 216 0.65 -14.71 20.08
CA GLU A 216 -0.29 -14.45 21.16
C GLU A 216 0.21 -14.91 22.52
N ASP A 217 -0.45 -14.43 23.60
CA ASP A 217 -0.08 -14.75 24.96
C ASP A 217 -0.14 -16.25 25.26
N GLY A 218 0.92 -16.81 25.82
CA GLY A 218 0.98 -18.20 26.26
C GLY A 218 1.53 -19.18 25.24
N ALA A 219 1.83 -18.75 24.00
CA ALA A 219 2.52 -19.58 23.00
C ALA A 219 3.88 -20.05 23.55
N LYS A 220 4.26 -21.29 23.22
CA LYS A 220 5.50 -21.91 23.75
C LYS A 220 6.45 -22.24 22.61
N PHE A 221 7.66 -21.71 22.72
CA PHE A 221 8.79 -22.06 21.87
C PHE A 221 9.85 -22.78 22.68
N THR A 222 10.24 -23.99 22.27
CA THR A 222 11.22 -24.80 22.99
C THR A 222 12.35 -25.27 22.07
N GLY A 223 13.60 -25.20 22.60
CA GLY A 223 14.80 -25.59 21.86
C GLY A 223 15.23 -24.58 20.78
N ALA A 224 14.68 -23.38 20.81
CA ALA A 224 14.97 -22.37 19.79
C ALA A 224 16.33 -21.71 20.01
N GLY A 225 17.19 -21.73 18.99
CA GLY A 225 18.39 -20.90 18.92
C GLY A 225 18.00 -19.48 18.52
N ASN A 226 17.38 -19.30 17.35
CA ASN A 226 16.91 -18.00 16.88
C ASN A 226 15.41 -17.95 16.79
N VAL A 227 14.82 -16.89 17.31
CA VAL A 227 13.38 -16.57 17.15
C VAL A 227 13.27 -15.22 16.44
N GLU A 228 12.66 -15.22 15.28
CA GLU A 228 12.46 -14.01 14.46
C GLU A 228 10.98 -13.75 14.24
N ILE A 229 10.49 -12.61 14.71
CA ILE A 229 9.11 -12.15 14.49
C ILE A 229 9.17 -10.83 13.75
N LEU A 230 8.77 -10.82 12.48
CA LEU A 230 9.03 -9.70 11.58
C LEU A 230 7.78 -9.25 10.85
N SER A 231 7.54 -7.94 10.78
CA SER A 231 6.62 -7.33 9.84
C SER A 231 7.34 -6.35 8.92
N MET A 232 7.04 -6.39 7.63
CA MET A 232 7.66 -5.51 6.64
C MET A 232 6.67 -5.03 5.62
N SER A 233 6.70 -3.74 5.29
CA SER A 233 5.87 -3.16 4.22
C SER A 233 6.64 -2.17 3.34
N ASN A 234 6.34 -2.22 2.03
CA ASN A 234 6.76 -1.20 1.08
C ASN A 234 5.52 -0.71 0.33
N SER A 235 5.23 0.59 0.43
CA SER A 235 4.11 1.21 -0.24
C SER A 235 4.51 2.37 -1.13
N GLY A 236 3.82 2.50 -2.28
CA GLY A 236 4.00 3.58 -3.23
C GLY A 236 2.65 4.16 -3.67
N GLN A 237 2.48 5.48 -3.59
CA GLN A 237 1.30 6.19 -4.05
C GLN A 237 1.72 7.28 -5.02
N ALA A 238 1.22 7.23 -6.27
CA ALA A 238 1.46 8.24 -7.28
C ALA A 238 0.15 8.76 -7.86
N ALA A 239 -0.12 10.04 -7.68
CA ALA A 239 -1.26 10.72 -8.28
C ALA A 239 -0.77 11.83 -9.21
N VAL A 240 -1.07 11.70 -10.51
CA VAL A 240 -0.70 12.68 -11.53
C VAL A 240 -1.97 13.22 -12.20
N SER A 241 -2.12 14.54 -12.26
CA SER A 241 -3.31 15.17 -12.82
C SER A 241 -2.94 16.35 -13.70
N SER A 242 -3.40 16.33 -14.96
CA SER A 242 -3.09 17.36 -15.93
C SER A 242 -4.36 17.89 -16.63
N ALA A 243 -4.48 19.21 -16.75
CA ALA A 243 -5.56 19.81 -17.54
C ALA A 243 -5.05 20.96 -18.41
N TYR A 244 -5.37 20.91 -19.70
CA TYR A 244 -4.99 21.92 -20.67
C TYR A 244 -6.21 22.45 -21.44
N ARG A 245 -6.25 23.77 -21.63
CA ARG A 245 -7.35 24.39 -22.38
C ARG A 245 -6.96 25.67 -23.10
N GLY A 246 -7.65 25.90 -24.22
CA GLY A 246 -7.49 27.12 -25.00
C GLY A 246 -8.85 27.63 -25.45
N GLY A 247 -9.05 28.99 -25.48
CA GLY A 247 -10.30 29.60 -25.92
C GLY A 247 -10.38 31.10 -25.67
N ILE A 248 -11.53 31.70 -25.91
CA ILE A 248 -11.79 33.11 -25.55
C ILE A 248 -12.05 33.20 -24.03
N LEU A 249 -12.90 32.30 -23.50
CA LEU A 249 -13.16 32.14 -22.08
C LEU A 249 -12.76 30.69 -21.69
N ALA A 250 -11.75 30.54 -20.84
CA ALA A 250 -11.25 29.23 -20.45
C ALA A 250 -11.04 29.14 -18.92
N ALA A 251 -11.62 28.14 -18.26
CA ALA A 251 -11.43 27.93 -16.82
C ALA A 251 -11.23 26.45 -16.47
N GLY A 252 -10.46 26.14 -15.43
CA GLY A 252 -10.38 24.78 -14.93
C GLY A 252 -9.42 24.56 -13.77
N ALA A 253 -9.47 23.33 -13.26
CA ALA A 253 -8.73 22.94 -12.08
C ALA A 253 -8.16 21.52 -12.20
N THR A 254 -7.04 21.27 -11.52
CA THR A 254 -6.46 19.94 -11.33
C THR A 254 -6.28 19.66 -9.85
N LEU A 255 -6.51 18.41 -9.48
CA LEU A 255 -6.30 17.91 -8.12
C LEU A 255 -5.56 16.56 -8.19
N ALA A 256 -4.47 16.43 -7.45
CA ALA A 256 -3.79 15.17 -7.21
C ALA A 256 -3.68 14.91 -5.70
N ASP A 257 -4.06 13.72 -5.26
CA ASP A 257 -4.04 13.30 -3.87
C ASP A 257 -3.37 11.93 -3.75
N ALA A 258 -2.29 11.84 -2.96
CA ALA A 258 -1.59 10.60 -2.66
C ALA A 258 -1.61 10.35 -1.14
N ALA A 259 -2.31 9.29 -0.71
CA ALA A 259 -2.55 9.00 0.70
C ALA A 259 -1.99 7.63 1.11
N GLY A 260 -1.19 7.58 2.18
CA GLY A 260 -0.63 6.37 2.79
C GLY A 260 -1.11 6.22 4.25
N HIS A 261 -1.64 5.04 4.60
CA HIS A 261 -1.99 4.67 5.98
C HIS A 261 -1.82 3.16 6.23
N LEU A 262 -0.73 2.59 5.71
CA LEU A 262 -0.43 1.17 5.90
C LEU A 262 0.35 0.95 7.20
N ASP A 263 -0.31 0.35 8.19
CA ASP A 263 0.30 0.03 9.47
C ASP A 263 1.18 -1.22 9.37
N THR A 264 2.35 -1.17 10.02
CA THR A 264 3.30 -2.28 10.05
C THR A 264 3.61 -2.62 11.50
N ILE A 265 3.09 -3.76 11.96
CA ILE A 265 3.03 -4.07 13.38
C ILE A 265 3.61 -5.44 13.69
N THR A 266 4.49 -5.52 14.68
CA THR A 266 4.98 -6.77 15.26
C THR A 266 4.56 -6.83 16.73
N GLU A 267 3.83 -7.89 17.10
CA GLU A 267 3.34 -8.10 18.46
C GLU A 267 3.81 -9.44 19.00
N ILE A 268 4.45 -9.42 20.17
CA ILE A 268 4.82 -10.60 20.94
C ILE A 268 4.11 -10.50 22.28
N GLY A 269 3.19 -11.41 22.55
CA GLY A 269 2.44 -11.45 23.78
C GLY A 269 3.27 -11.81 25.02
N ALA A 270 2.61 -12.03 26.14
CA ALA A 270 3.21 -12.56 27.34
C ALA A 270 3.49 -14.06 27.16
N ILE A 271 4.74 -14.42 26.87
CA ILE A 271 5.19 -15.78 26.60
C ILE A 271 6.38 -16.14 27.50
N ASP A 272 6.64 -17.43 27.69
CA ASP A 272 7.87 -17.95 28.28
C ASP A 272 8.79 -18.41 27.15
N LEU A 273 9.88 -17.67 26.93
CA LEU A 273 10.83 -17.91 25.86
C LEU A 273 12.25 -18.08 26.39
N THR A 274 12.87 -19.22 26.09
CA THR A 274 14.30 -19.43 26.22
C THR A 274 14.91 -19.65 24.84
N ALA A 275 15.82 -18.77 24.42
CA ALA A 275 16.45 -18.81 23.11
C ALA A 275 17.82 -18.12 23.12
N ASP A 276 18.66 -18.40 22.12
CA ASP A 276 19.92 -17.67 21.96
C ASP A 276 19.61 -16.21 21.58
N LYS A 277 18.73 -16.00 20.60
CA LYS A 277 18.38 -14.66 20.14
C LYS A 277 16.88 -14.50 19.85
N LEU A 278 16.31 -13.38 20.33
CA LEU A 278 15.02 -12.87 19.88
C LEU A 278 15.22 -11.63 19.01
N THR A 279 14.69 -11.68 17.77
CA THR A 279 14.62 -10.55 16.86
C THR A 279 13.15 -10.19 16.61
N ALA A 280 12.75 -8.99 17.03
CA ALA A 280 11.40 -8.45 16.81
C ALA A 280 11.51 -7.17 15.98
N LYS A 281 10.99 -7.18 14.74
CA LYS A 281 11.12 -6.02 13.85
C LYS A 281 9.81 -5.65 13.16
N ALA A 282 9.58 -4.34 13.05
CA ALA A 282 8.58 -3.75 12.18
C ALA A 282 9.28 -2.71 11.29
N GLU A 283 9.30 -2.93 9.99
CA GLU A 283 10.02 -2.08 9.04
C GLU A 283 9.08 -1.64 7.91
N ALA A 284 8.99 -0.33 7.67
CA ALA A 284 8.11 0.25 6.66
C ALA A 284 8.84 1.27 5.78
N THR A 285 8.51 1.26 4.49
CA THR A 285 8.94 2.28 3.53
C THR A 285 7.72 2.78 2.77
N ASP A 286 7.50 4.10 2.78
CA ASP A 286 6.41 4.75 2.07
C ASP A 286 6.96 5.81 1.11
N ILE A 287 6.46 5.81 -0.12
CA ILE A 287 6.77 6.78 -1.14
C ILE A 287 5.48 7.41 -1.64
N LEU A 288 5.29 8.72 -1.42
CA LEU A 288 4.09 9.45 -1.83
C LEU A 288 4.48 10.55 -2.83
N TYR A 289 3.79 10.54 -3.97
CA TYR A 289 3.99 11.51 -5.03
C TYR A 289 2.66 12.04 -5.53
N ALA A 290 2.51 13.38 -5.54
CA ALA A 290 1.36 14.02 -6.13
C ALA A 290 1.82 15.15 -7.07
N GLU A 291 1.35 15.13 -8.32
CA GLU A 291 1.70 16.14 -9.31
C GLU A 291 0.46 16.69 -10.00
N THR A 292 0.37 18.00 -10.07
CA THR A 292 -0.67 18.67 -10.83
C THR A 292 -0.12 19.68 -11.79
N VAL A 293 -0.62 19.66 -13.04
CA VAL A 293 -0.33 20.66 -14.04
C VAL A 293 -1.64 21.23 -14.60
N SER A 294 -1.85 22.53 -14.47
CA SER A 294 -3.03 23.20 -15.02
C SER A 294 -2.62 24.31 -15.97
N GLY A 295 -2.96 24.16 -17.24
CA GLY A 295 -2.67 25.15 -18.30
C GLY A 295 -3.95 25.78 -18.87
N SER A 296 -4.00 27.13 -18.97
CA SER A 296 -5.08 27.83 -19.66
C SER A 296 -4.56 28.97 -20.53
N GLY A 297 -5.21 29.19 -21.67
CA GLY A 297 -4.86 30.28 -22.57
C GLY A 297 -6.09 30.90 -23.22
N GLY A 298 -6.13 32.25 -23.36
CA GLY A 298 -7.28 32.90 -23.95
C GLY A 298 -7.34 34.41 -23.75
N VAL A 299 -8.51 35.02 -23.99
CA VAL A 299 -8.74 36.42 -23.68
C VAL A 299 -9.00 36.58 -22.18
N ILE A 300 -9.88 35.76 -21.64
CA ILE A 300 -10.13 35.67 -20.20
C ILE A 300 -9.94 34.20 -19.81
N SER A 301 -9.01 33.94 -18.91
CA SER A 301 -8.76 32.56 -18.50
C SER A 301 -8.34 32.41 -17.03
N GLY A 302 -8.60 31.23 -16.46
CA GLY A 302 -8.23 30.85 -15.11
C GLY A 302 -7.74 29.42 -15.01
N ALA A 303 -6.69 29.19 -14.20
CA ALA A 303 -6.14 27.89 -13.90
C ALA A 303 -5.90 27.71 -12.40
N ALA A 304 -6.18 26.53 -11.88
CA ALA A 304 -5.82 26.16 -10.50
C ALA A 304 -5.21 24.75 -10.46
N ALA A 305 -4.20 24.56 -9.62
CA ALA A 305 -3.54 23.28 -9.42
C ALA A 305 -3.39 23.02 -7.91
N ILE A 306 -3.81 21.84 -7.44
CA ILE A 306 -3.73 21.43 -6.04
C ILE A 306 -3.12 20.04 -5.96
N SER A 307 -2.02 19.91 -5.20
CA SER A 307 -1.31 18.66 -4.98
C SER A 307 -1.20 18.40 -3.48
N ASP A 308 -1.79 17.30 -3.04
CA ASP A 308 -1.80 16.91 -1.62
C ASP A 308 -1.13 15.54 -1.45
N THR A 309 -0.21 15.41 -0.48
CA THR A 309 0.32 14.12 -0.03
C THR A 309 0.12 13.96 1.47
N LYS A 310 -0.33 12.77 1.91
CA LYS A 310 -0.60 12.52 3.31
C LYS A 310 -0.16 11.11 3.74
N ASN A 311 0.59 11.03 4.86
CA ASN A 311 0.95 9.75 5.50
C ASN A 311 0.54 9.77 6.97
N ASP A 312 -0.34 8.86 7.38
CA ASP A 312 -0.87 8.72 8.76
C ASP A 312 -0.56 7.32 9.36
N ALA A 313 0.38 6.57 8.82
CA ALA A 313 0.63 5.18 9.15
C ALA A 313 1.42 4.97 10.45
N GLU A 314 1.22 3.82 11.12
CA GLU A 314 1.95 3.40 12.32
C GLU A 314 2.96 2.29 12.01
N THR A 315 4.16 2.35 12.63
CA THR A 315 5.14 1.25 12.65
C THR A 315 5.48 0.94 14.10
N LYS A 316 5.15 -0.28 14.52
CA LYS A 316 5.24 -0.59 15.96
C LYS A 316 5.73 -1.99 16.25
N VAL A 317 6.57 -2.10 17.27
CA VAL A 317 6.89 -3.38 17.92
C VAL A 317 6.37 -3.33 19.34
N THR A 318 5.59 -4.34 19.74
CA THR A 318 5.11 -4.50 21.11
C THR A 318 5.59 -5.84 21.65
N ILE A 319 6.16 -5.86 22.87
CA ILE A 319 6.55 -7.09 23.59
C ILE A 319 5.90 -7.10 24.96
N GLY A 320 5.22 -8.20 25.28
CA GLY A 320 4.45 -8.37 26.51
C GLY A 320 3.01 -7.87 26.39
N THR A 321 2.21 -8.18 27.40
CA THR A 321 0.80 -7.79 27.51
C THR A 321 0.55 -7.22 28.91
N ASP A 322 -0.17 -6.11 28.98
CA ASP A 322 -0.48 -5.47 30.26
C ASP A 322 -1.23 -6.43 31.20
N GLY A 323 -0.71 -6.60 32.42
CA GLY A 323 -1.31 -7.45 33.44
C GLY A 323 -1.10 -8.96 33.26
N LYS A 324 -0.25 -9.37 32.31
CA LYS A 324 0.20 -10.76 32.13
C LYS A 324 1.70 -10.84 32.22
N ASP A 325 2.20 -11.84 32.94
CA ASP A 325 3.63 -12.07 33.13
C ASP A 325 4.18 -12.82 31.92
N GLY A 326 5.32 -12.35 31.37
CA GLY A 326 6.08 -12.99 30.32
C GLY A 326 7.57 -13.05 30.72
N HIS A 327 8.23 -14.17 30.47
CA HIS A 327 9.63 -14.39 30.84
C HIS A 327 10.47 -14.66 29.59
N PHE A 328 11.53 -13.89 29.41
CA PHE A 328 12.44 -13.99 28.28
C PHE A 328 13.87 -14.24 28.79
N ASP A 329 14.40 -15.44 28.60
CA ASP A 329 15.77 -15.83 28.92
C ASP A 329 16.57 -15.96 27.62
N LEU A 330 17.43 -14.99 27.33
CA LEU A 330 18.04 -14.80 26.02
C LEU A 330 19.54 -14.47 26.14
N GLU A 331 20.36 -14.86 25.15
CA GLU A 331 21.69 -14.28 24.99
C GLU A 331 21.60 -12.87 24.37
N ALA A 332 20.74 -12.66 23.39
CA ALA A 332 20.59 -11.38 22.73
C ALA A 332 19.13 -11.01 22.41
N LEU A 333 18.78 -9.74 22.61
CA LEU A 333 17.48 -9.15 22.22
C LEU A 333 17.71 -8.02 21.22
N GLU A 334 17.10 -8.14 20.03
CA GLU A 334 17.09 -7.09 19.02
C GLU A 334 15.65 -6.66 18.74
N VAL A 335 15.31 -5.40 19.02
CA VAL A 335 13.99 -4.82 18.78
C VAL A 335 14.13 -3.59 17.92
N LEU A 336 13.46 -3.56 16.77
CA LEU A 336 13.52 -2.46 15.83
C LEU A 336 12.14 -2.11 15.29
N ALA A 337 11.71 -0.88 15.51
CA ALA A 337 10.65 -0.26 14.72
C ALA A 337 11.29 0.79 13.81
N SER A 338 11.13 0.68 12.50
CA SER A 338 11.75 1.60 11.53
C SER A 338 10.77 1.97 10.42
N ARG A 339 10.61 3.27 10.18
CA ARG A 339 9.85 3.78 9.05
C ARG A 339 10.64 4.82 8.27
N SER A 340 10.62 4.69 6.95
CA SER A 340 11.15 5.67 6.00
C SER A 340 10.03 6.22 5.16
N VAL A 341 9.79 7.53 5.23
CA VAL A 341 8.77 8.23 4.44
C VAL A 341 9.44 9.19 3.48
N LYS A 342 9.14 9.04 2.19
CA LYS A 342 9.52 10.00 1.15
C LYS A 342 8.25 10.63 0.59
N GLN A 343 8.14 11.96 0.66
CA GLN A 343 6.97 12.70 0.15
C GLN A 343 7.40 13.81 -0.80
N ASN A 344 6.69 13.91 -1.94
CA ASN A 344 6.88 14.99 -2.88
C ASN A 344 5.53 15.39 -3.50
N GLY A 345 5.16 16.66 -3.35
CA GLY A 345 4.03 17.27 -4.02
C GLY A 345 4.50 18.39 -4.95
N THR A 346 3.99 18.42 -6.17
CA THR A 346 4.25 19.51 -7.13
C THR A 346 2.95 20.02 -7.73
N ALA A 347 2.79 21.34 -7.81
CA ALA A 347 1.63 21.95 -8.42
C ALA A 347 2.09 23.10 -9.32
N ASP A 348 1.76 23.00 -10.61
CA ASP A 348 2.06 24.01 -11.61
C ASP A 348 0.79 24.54 -12.26
N SER A 349 0.65 25.85 -12.27
CA SER A 349 -0.51 26.52 -12.85
C SER A 349 -0.08 27.67 -13.77
N VAL A 350 -0.22 27.44 -15.08
CA VAL A 350 0.17 28.39 -16.12
C VAL A 350 -1.05 29.01 -16.78
N ASN A 351 -1.06 30.34 -16.87
CA ASN A 351 -2.12 31.07 -17.55
C ASN A 351 -1.53 32.09 -18.53
N ALA A 352 -1.89 31.97 -19.82
CA ALA A 352 -1.52 32.91 -20.87
C ALA A 352 -2.77 33.63 -21.40
N SER A 353 -3.08 34.81 -20.87
CA SER A 353 -4.32 35.55 -21.20
C SER A 353 -4.16 37.05 -21.16
N VAL A 354 -5.13 37.79 -21.77
CA VAL A 354 -5.22 39.24 -21.63
C VAL A 354 -5.72 39.62 -20.22
N VAL A 355 -6.69 38.87 -19.71
CA VAL A 355 -7.18 38.98 -18.33
C VAL A 355 -7.27 37.57 -17.75
N GLY A 356 -6.56 37.30 -16.66
CA GLY A 356 -6.56 35.97 -16.08
C GLY A 356 -6.01 35.88 -14.68
N ALA A 357 -6.24 34.71 -14.08
CA ALA A 357 -5.70 34.34 -12.80
C ALA A 357 -5.20 32.89 -12.81
N SER A 358 -4.11 32.61 -12.10
CA SER A 358 -3.66 31.26 -11.83
C SER A 358 -3.29 31.12 -10.36
N GLY A 359 -3.43 29.90 -9.83
CA GLY A 359 -3.05 29.58 -8.45
C GLY A 359 -2.60 28.14 -8.34
N ALA A 360 -1.58 27.91 -7.53
CA ALA A 360 -1.06 26.60 -7.22
C ALA A 360 -0.97 26.40 -5.69
N ARG A 361 -1.28 25.20 -5.22
CA ARG A 361 -1.15 24.82 -3.82
C ARG A 361 -0.54 23.43 -3.72
N VAL A 362 0.42 23.28 -2.81
CA VAL A 362 0.97 21.98 -2.40
C VAL A 362 0.81 21.85 -0.90
N ASP A 363 0.34 20.69 -0.46
CA ASP A 363 0.25 20.31 0.95
C ASP A 363 0.85 18.92 1.16
N ASN A 364 1.92 18.85 1.97
CA ASN A 364 2.58 17.59 2.32
C ASN A 364 2.47 17.40 3.83
N ALA A 365 1.69 16.42 4.27
CA ALA A 365 1.47 16.12 5.68
C ALA A 365 1.97 14.71 6.02
N SER A 366 2.75 14.57 7.09
CA SER A 366 3.15 13.28 7.64
C SER A 366 2.93 13.26 9.14
N ASN A 367 2.04 12.37 9.58
CA ASN A 367 1.75 12.08 10.98
C ASN A 367 2.19 10.65 11.34
N ALA A 368 3.12 10.07 10.56
CA ALA A 368 3.59 8.72 10.75
C ALA A 368 4.22 8.53 12.14
N VAL A 369 3.82 7.47 12.81
CA VAL A 369 4.30 7.11 14.17
C VAL A 369 5.18 5.89 14.10
N THR A 370 6.32 5.94 14.81
CA THR A 370 7.23 4.79 14.96
C THR A 370 7.50 4.57 16.44
N ALA A 371 7.19 3.39 16.96
CA ALA A 371 7.27 3.10 18.38
C ALA A 371 7.76 1.68 18.68
N VAL A 372 8.49 1.54 19.77
CA VAL A 372 8.75 0.26 20.47
C VAL A 372 8.11 0.36 21.84
N ASP A 373 7.26 -0.61 22.19
CA ASP A 373 6.52 -0.67 23.44
C ASP A 373 6.83 -2.02 24.16
N ILE A 374 7.59 -1.96 25.23
CA ILE A 374 7.87 -3.12 26.09
C ILE A 374 7.01 -2.99 27.34
N LYS A 375 6.06 -3.91 27.51
CA LYS A 375 5.08 -3.87 28.59
C LYS A 375 5.69 -4.18 29.95
N GLY A 376 5.15 -3.58 31.01
CA GLY A 376 5.74 -3.61 32.36
C GLY A 376 5.78 -4.97 33.06
N ASN A 377 5.08 -5.99 32.57
CA ASN A 377 5.10 -7.35 33.10
C ASN A 377 5.99 -8.30 32.28
N ALA A 378 6.73 -7.82 31.29
CA ALA A 378 7.72 -8.60 30.57
C ALA A 378 9.05 -8.58 31.35
N GLU A 379 9.51 -9.74 31.81
CA GLU A 379 10.77 -9.92 32.54
C GLU A 379 11.83 -10.49 31.59
N PHE A 380 12.98 -9.84 31.51
CA PHE A 380 14.09 -10.23 30.65
C PHE A 380 15.35 -10.59 31.44
N ALA A 381 15.83 -11.81 31.26
CA ALA A 381 17.19 -12.20 31.58
C ALA A 381 17.97 -12.23 30.25
N VAL A 382 18.84 -11.25 29.99
CA VAL A 382 19.48 -11.09 28.69
C VAL A 382 20.86 -10.44 28.81
N ASN A 383 21.84 -10.91 28.01
CA ASN A 383 23.21 -10.39 28.03
C ASN A 383 23.32 -9.12 27.14
N ASP A 384 22.79 -9.15 25.92
CA ASP A 384 22.87 -8.04 24.96
C ASP A 384 21.49 -7.54 24.55
N VAL A 385 21.24 -6.23 24.73
CA VAL A 385 19.97 -5.58 24.37
C VAL A 385 20.18 -4.46 23.37
N ASN A 386 19.47 -4.53 22.25
CA ASN A 386 19.43 -3.47 21.24
C ASN A 386 17.98 -3.10 20.92
N VAL A 387 17.53 -1.94 21.37
CA VAL A 387 16.16 -1.45 21.15
C VAL A 387 16.21 -0.13 20.42
N LYS A 388 15.53 -0.04 19.26
CA LYS A 388 15.52 1.16 18.42
C LYS A 388 14.13 1.45 17.87
N ALA A 389 13.77 2.74 17.87
CA ALA A 389 12.66 3.28 17.09
C ALA A 389 13.23 4.37 16.18
N ILE A 390 13.11 4.21 14.87
CA ILE A 390 13.70 5.09 13.86
C ILE A 390 12.61 5.57 12.91
N ASN A 391 12.43 6.88 12.82
CA ASN A 391 11.57 7.48 11.80
C ASN A 391 12.41 8.41 10.94
N THR A 392 12.47 8.12 9.64
CA THR A 392 13.18 8.94 8.66
C THR A 392 12.17 9.58 7.73
N TYR A 393 12.21 10.89 7.62
CA TYR A 393 11.33 11.66 6.76
C TYR A 393 12.13 12.51 5.78
N ASP A 394 11.93 12.27 4.47
CA ASP A 394 12.51 13.05 3.40
C ASP A 394 11.42 13.82 2.63
N LYS A 395 11.33 15.12 2.90
CA LYS A 395 10.41 16.05 2.24
C LYS A 395 10.99 16.77 1.03
N ASN A 396 12.27 16.62 0.80
CA ASN A 396 12.96 17.22 -0.35
C ASN A 396 13.28 16.17 -1.41
N GLY A 397 12.62 15.01 -1.32
CA GLY A 397 12.89 13.87 -2.17
C GLY A 397 12.88 14.23 -3.64
N LYS A 398 14.03 14.06 -4.28
CA LYS A 398 14.18 14.17 -5.74
C LYS A 398 13.76 12.87 -6.40
N PHE A 399 12.53 12.44 -6.18
CA PHE A 399 11.99 11.25 -6.81
C PHE A 399 10.73 11.61 -7.60
N ALA A 400 10.51 10.88 -8.66
CA ALA A 400 9.32 10.99 -9.49
C ALA A 400 8.86 9.59 -9.91
N TYR A 401 7.59 9.44 -10.14
CA TYR A 401 7.04 8.27 -10.81
C TYR A 401 7.10 8.48 -12.33
N ASN A 402 7.69 7.55 -13.09
CA ASN A 402 7.89 7.71 -14.54
C ASN A 402 7.01 6.77 -15.40
N GLY A 403 5.90 6.29 -14.84
CA GLY A 403 4.97 5.39 -15.52
C GLY A 403 5.36 3.90 -15.47
N SER A 404 6.60 3.58 -15.09
CA SER A 404 7.08 2.19 -14.96
C SER A 404 7.74 1.91 -13.60
N GLY A 405 7.89 2.92 -12.75
CA GLY A 405 8.51 2.79 -11.43
C GLY A 405 8.99 4.11 -10.85
N TRP A 406 9.47 4.04 -9.61
CA TRP A 406 10.00 5.16 -8.89
C TRP A 406 11.45 5.45 -9.34
N SER A 407 11.74 6.70 -9.68
CA SER A 407 13.10 7.14 -9.99
C SER A 407 13.56 8.24 -9.03
N GLU A 408 14.78 8.14 -8.54
CA GLU A 408 15.46 9.22 -7.82
C GLU A 408 16.15 10.15 -8.84
N SER A 409 15.41 10.81 -9.71
CA SER A 409 16.01 11.77 -10.63
C SER A 409 15.72 13.19 -10.18
N GLY A 410 16.80 13.98 -10.03
CA GLY A 410 16.69 15.39 -9.73
C GLY A 410 16.03 16.14 -10.86
N VAL A 411 14.77 16.49 -10.71
CA VAL A 411 14.15 17.57 -11.46
C VAL A 411 14.17 18.77 -10.52
N ASP A 412 15.22 19.58 -10.64
CA ASP A 412 15.23 20.92 -10.05
C ASP A 412 14.23 21.78 -10.85
N HIS A 413 12.99 21.86 -10.40
CA HIS A 413 12.13 22.96 -10.76
C HIS A 413 12.41 24.11 -9.79
N ASN A 414 13.47 24.87 -10.07
CA ASN A 414 13.65 26.18 -9.47
C ASN A 414 12.55 27.10 -10.02
N ILE A 415 11.65 27.53 -9.14
CA ILE A 415 10.77 28.68 -9.37
C ILE A 415 11.59 29.96 -9.25
#